data_4a11616a9df20cfba3ce65a9caecf722
#
_entry.id   4a11616a9df20cfba3ce65a9caecf722
#
_cell.length_a   1.000
_cell.length_b   1.000
_cell.length_c   1.000
_cell.angle_alpha   90.00
_cell.angle_beta   90.00
_cell.angle_gamma   90.00
#
_symmetry.space_group_name_H-M   'P 1'
#
loop_
_entity.id
_entity.type
_entity.pdbx_description
1 polymer ?
#
loop_
_entity_poly.entity_id
_entity_poly.type
_entity_poly.pdbx_seq_one_letter_code
_entity_poly.pdbx_strand_id
1 'polypeptide(L)'
;MKDAKKLNIAKSLDLFGEATKLIPGGVLGARKPSDFIEGEYPIFLECGKGCRLTDVDGNEYIDFLCGYGPIILGYREEEVDEAVISQIRDKGFCFTLTQRYQNQLAKKLNELVPSSEMSIFLKTGSDATTASIRIARAYTSRVKVMRCGYHGWHDWCVEMKGGIPEKFYEDVYEFRYNNLNQLKDLMARYGDQTAAIIMTPFGHPNHQKMEEPQPGFLEGVREI
;
A
#
# COMPACT_ATOMS: atom_id res chain seq x y z
N MET A 1 -20.35 -30.55 -6.80
CA MET A 1 -19.94 -29.21 -7.22
C MET A 1 -20.40 -29.06 -8.66
N LYS A 2 -21.30 -28.09 -8.95
CA LYS A 2 -21.70 -27.81 -10.35
C LYS A 2 -20.42 -27.39 -11.10
N ASP A 3 -20.23 -27.91 -12.29
CA ASP A 3 -19.12 -27.56 -13.16
C ASP A 3 -18.99 -26.03 -13.25
N ALA A 4 -17.95 -25.49 -12.65
CA ALA A 4 -17.67 -24.07 -12.76
C ALA A 4 -17.36 -23.82 -14.24
N LYS A 5 -18.13 -22.94 -14.89
CA LYS A 5 -17.93 -22.59 -16.29
C LYS A 5 -16.51 -22.00 -16.42
N LYS A 6 -15.65 -22.65 -17.17
CA LYS A 6 -14.30 -22.16 -17.42
C LYS A 6 -14.40 -20.78 -18.08
N LEU A 7 -13.66 -19.81 -17.57
CA LEU A 7 -13.60 -18.46 -18.14
C LEU A 7 -12.98 -18.50 -19.53
N ASN A 8 -13.49 -17.67 -20.44
CA ASN A 8 -12.79 -17.35 -21.67
C ASN A 8 -11.78 -16.23 -21.39
N ILE A 9 -10.51 -16.45 -21.63
CA ILE A 9 -9.43 -15.48 -21.44
C ILE A 9 -8.56 -15.34 -22.71
N ALA A 10 -9.13 -15.59 -23.89
CA ALA A 10 -8.37 -15.62 -25.13
C ALA A 10 -7.71 -14.26 -25.46
N LYS A 11 -8.45 -13.16 -25.34
CA LYS A 11 -7.91 -11.81 -25.56
C LYS A 11 -6.88 -11.43 -24.50
N SER A 12 -7.12 -11.81 -23.25
CA SER A 12 -6.16 -11.60 -22.16
C SER A 12 -4.85 -12.35 -22.42
N LEU A 13 -4.88 -13.56 -22.97
CA LEU A 13 -3.69 -14.31 -23.36
C LEU A 13 -2.92 -13.65 -24.51
N ASP A 14 -3.63 -13.14 -25.53
CA ASP A 14 -3.00 -12.42 -26.64
C ASP A 14 -2.29 -11.16 -26.15
N LEU A 15 -2.97 -10.34 -25.33
CA LEU A 15 -2.39 -9.14 -24.70
C LEU A 15 -1.20 -9.47 -23.80
N PHE A 16 -1.28 -10.58 -23.07
CA PHE A 16 -0.15 -11.04 -22.26
C PHE A 16 1.05 -11.44 -23.11
N GLY A 17 0.82 -12.11 -24.25
CA GLY A 17 1.87 -12.43 -25.22
C GLY A 17 2.59 -11.20 -25.78
N GLU A 18 1.88 -10.09 -25.95
CA GLU A 18 2.48 -8.80 -26.30
C GLU A 18 3.22 -8.16 -25.10
N ALA A 19 2.57 -8.14 -23.95
CA ALA A 19 3.11 -7.53 -22.74
C ALA A 19 4.45 -8.14 -22.31
N THR A 20 4.62 -9.46 -22.44
CA THR A 20 5.88 -10.16 -22.09
C THR A 20 7.09 -9.70 -22.90
N LYS A 21 6.88 -9.09 -24.06
CA LYS A 21 7.95 -8.54 -24.92
C LYS A 21 8.35 -7.12 -24.50
N LEU A 22 7.48 -6.41 -23.77
CA LEU A 22 7.60 -4.98 -23.50
C LEU A 22 7.73 -4.67 -22.00
N ILE A 23 7.18 -5.52 -21.15
CA ILE A 23 7.09 -5.32 -19.70
C ILE A 23 7.74 -6.51 -18.99
N PRO A 24 8.67 -6.30 -18.06
CA PRO A 24 9.27 -7.39 -17.31
C PRO A 24 8.20 -8.25 -16.61
N GLY A 25 8.11 -9.52 -16.97
CA GLY A 25 7.09 -10.45 -16.46
C GLY A 25 5.70 -10.30 -17.08
N GLY A 26 5.48 -9.34 -17.99
CA GLY A 26 4.22 -9.14 -18.72
C GLY A 26 3.05 -8.63 -17.86
N VAL A 27 3.30 -8.18 -16.65
CA VAL A 27 2.27 -7.75 -15.70
C VAL A 27 2.65 -6.46 -14.98
N LEU A 28 1.65 -5.76 -14.48
CA LEU A 28 1.85 -4.61 -13.62
C LEU A 28 2.20 -5.07 -12.20
N GLY A 29 3.35 -4.65 -11.71
CA GLY A 29 3.84 -5.00 -10.38
C GLY A 29 4.51 -6.39 -10.30
N ALA A 30 4.54 -6.96 -9.10
CA ALA A 30 5.29 -8.18 -8.80
C ALA A 30 4.53 -9.50 -9.07
N ARG A 31 3.21 -9.45 -9.24
CA ARG A 31 2.38 -10.64 -9.42
C ARG A 31 2.44 -11.16 -10.85
N LYS A 32 2.76 -12.44 -11.00
CA LYS A 32 2.90 -13.12 -12.29
C LYS A 32 1.73 -14.10 -12.49
N PRO A 33 1.40 -14.49 -13.74
CA PRO A 33 0.39 -15.50 -14.00
C PRO A 33 0.62 -16.82 -13.26
N SER A 34 1.87 -17.21 -13.03
CA SER A 34 2.23 -18.40 -12.25
C SER A 34 1.83 -18.34 -10.76
N ASP A 35 1.49 -17.16 -10.25
CA ASP A 35 1.05 -16.99 -8.86
C ASP A 35 -0.45 -17.26 -8.68
N PHE A 36 -1.15 -17.58 -9.76
CA PHE A 36 -2.58 -17.78 -9.82
C PHE A 36 -2.95 -19.19 -10.34
N ILE A 37 -4.24 -19.49 -10.35
CA ILE A 37 -4.75 -20.76 -10.87
C ILE A 37 -4.52 -20.83 -12.37
N GLU A 38 -3.88 -21.89 -12.84
CA GLU A 38 -3.59 -22.11 -14.25
C GLU A 38 -4.88 -22.11 -15.09
N GLY A 39 -4.88 -21.34 -16.17
CA GLY A 39 -6.00 -21.21 -17.08
C GLY A 39 -7.09 -20.23 -16.66
N GLU A 40 -6.94 -19.56 -15.49
CA GLU A 40 -7.85 -18.50 -15.02
C GLU A 40 -7.19 -17.12 -15.00
N TYR A 41 -5.92 -17.02 -15.32
CA TYR A 41 -5.13 -15.81 -15.37
C TYR A 41 -4.10 -15.93 -16.52
N PRO A 42 -3.71 -14.89 -17.25
CA PRO A 42 -3.85 -13.45 -16.93
C PRO A 42 -5.25 -12.89 -17.17
N ILE A 43 -5.58 -11.81 -16.49
CA ILE A 43 -6.81 -11.03 -16.66
C ILE A 43 -6.42 -9.59 -16.99
N PHE A 44 -6.92 -9.07 -18.11
CA PHE A 44 -6.78 -7.68 -18.50
C PHE A 44 -8.11 -6.97 -18.31
N LEU A 45 -8.20 -6.09 -17.31
CA LEU A 45 -9.41 -5.38 -16.98
C LEU A 45 -9.70 -4.28 -18.00
N GLU A 46 -10.97 -4.15 -18.39
CA GLU A 46 -11.47 -3.14 -19.33
C GLU A 46 -12.20 -2.02 -18.63
N CYS A 47 -13.12 -2.35 -17.71
CA CYS A 47 -13.89 -1.36 -17.00
C CYS A 47 -14.37 -1.85 -15.63
N GLY A 48 -14.88 -0.89 -14.82
CA GLY A 48 -15.47 -1.17 -13.51
C GLY A 48 -16.62 -0.22 -13.20
N LYS A 49 -17.58 -0.71 -12.40
CA LYS A 49 -18.64 0.11 -11.80
C LYS A 49 -19.06 -0.45 -10.44
N GLY A 50 -19.08 0.40 -9.42
CA GLY A 50 -19.34 -0.05 -8.06
C GLY A 50 -18.30 -1.11 -7.63
N CYS A 51 -18.74 -2.26 -7.18
CA CYS A 51 -17.86 -3.37 -6.81
C CYS A 51 -17.58 -4.38 -7.94
N ARG A 52 -17.98 -4.08 -9.17
CA ARG A 52 -17.83 -5.02 -10.30
C ARG A 52 -16.79 -4.54 -11.29
N LEU A 53 -16.01 -5.50 -11.79
CA LEU A 53 -15.03 -5.33 -12.85
C LEU A 53 -15.41 -6.20 -14.05
N THR A 54 -15.09 -5.72 -15.24
CA THR A 54 -15.22 -6.49 -16.48
C THR A 54 -13.86 -6.52 -17.16
N ASP A 55 -13.44 -7.69 -17.64
CA ASP A 55 -12.22 -7.86 -18.40
C ASP A 55 -12.44 -7.67 -19.91
N VAL A 56 -11.35 -7.65 -20.67
CA VAL A 56 -11.37 -7.54 -22.15
C VAL A 56 -12.05 -8.70 -22.85
N ASP A 57 -12.21 -9.82 -22.18
CA ASP A 57 -12.90 -11.02 -22.68
C ASP A 57 -14.41 -11.00 -22.37
N GLY A 58 -14.87 -10.03 -21.56
CA GLY A 58 -16.27 -9.84 -21.17
C GLY A 58 -16.67 -10.64 -19.92
N ASN A 59 -15.72 -11.17 -19.18
CA ASN A 59 -16.03 -11.80 -17.89
C ASN A 59 -16.24 -10.74 -16.83
N GLU A 60 -17.20 -10.97 -15.91
CA GLU A 60 -17.46 -10.10 -14.78
C GLU A 60 -16.92 -10.70 -13.48
N TYR A 61 -16.37 -9.81 -12.63
CA TYR A 61 -15.81 -10.14 -11.32
C TYR A 61 -16.36 -9.24 -10.25
N ILE A 62 -16.41 -9.73 -9.01
CA ILE A 62 -16.59 -8.90 -7.82
C ILE A 62 -15.19 -8.56 -7.31
N ASP A 63 -14.90 -7.27 -7.21
CA ASP A 63 -13.60 -6.78 -6.73
C ASP A 63 -13.54 -6.78 -5.19
N PHE A 64 -12.75 -7.70 -4.64
CA PHE A 64 -12.40 -7.71 -3.23
C PHE A 64 -11.03 -7.08 -2.94
N LEU A 65 -10.32 -6.64 -3.98
CA LEU A 65 -8.99 -6.05 -3.84
C LEU A 65 -9.04 -4.52 -3.66
N CYS A 66 -10.05 -3.86 -4.24
CA CYS A 66 -10.29 -2.42 -4.14
C CYS A 66 -9.05 -1.57 -4.48
N GLY A 67 -8.27 -1.99 -5.49
CA GLY A 67 -7.02 -1.32 -5.88
C GLY A 67 -5.97 -1.26 -4.76
N TYR A 68 -5.92 -2.26 -3.88
CA TYR A 68 -5.15 -2.29 -2.63
C TYR A 68 -5.57 -1.22 -1.60
N GLY A 69 -6.86 -0.87 -1.58
CA GLY A 69 -7.49 -0.02 -0.59
C GLY A 69 -8.04 1.33 -1.07
N PRO A 70 -7.52 2.00 -2.12
CA PRO A 70 -8.04 3.32 -2.52
C PRO A 70 -9.48 3.30 -3.08
N ILE A 71 -9.96 2.17 -3.61
CA ILE A 71 -11.29 2.07 -4.26
C ILE A 71 -12.38 1.67 -3.24
N ILE A 72 -12.42 2.36 -2.11
CA ILE A 72 -13.38 2.04 -1.03
C ILE A 72 -14.82 2.44 -1.35
N LEU A 73 -15.04 3.41 -2.23
CA LEU A 73 -16.36 3.85 -2.70
C LEU A 73 -16.84 3.06 -3.92
N GLY A 74 -15.99 2.21 -4.48
CA GLY A 74 -16.24 1.52 -5.74
C GLY A 74 -15.76 2.31 -6.95
N TYR A 75 -15.83 1.67 -8.11
CA TYR A 75 -15.45 2.27 -9.38
C TYR A 75 -16.55 3.19 -9.90
N ARG A 76 -16.14 4.31 -10.50
CA ARG A 76 -17.06 5.28 -11.11
C ARG A 76 -18.09 5.80 -10.11
N GLU A 77 -17.62 6.25 -8.95
CA GLU A 77 -18.43 7.01 -8.02
C GLU A 77 -18.73 8.39 -8.63
N GLU A 78 -19.98 8.61 -9.00
CA GLU A 78 -20.39 9.71 -9.87
C GLU A 78 -20.04 11.09 -9.29
N GLU A 79 -20.29 11.30 -8.00
CA GLU A 79 -20.02 12.58 -7.35
C GLU A 79 -18.52 12.91 -7.33
N VAL A 80 -17.68 11.90 -7.07
CA VAL A 80 -16.21 12.06 -7.06
C VAL A 80 -15.69 12.28 -8.46
N ASP A 81 -16.13 11.47 -9.42
CA ASP A 81 -15.69 11.55 -10.81
C ASP A 81 -16.04 12.89 -11.44
N GLU A 82 -17.27 13.38 -11.27
CA GLU A 82 -17.70 14.69 -11.79
C GLU A 82 -16.93 15.86 -11.16
N ALA A 83 -16.59 15.79 -9.88
CA ALA A 83 -15.75 16.79 -9.23
C ALA A 83 -14.35 16.83 -9.84
N VAL A 84 -13.75 15.66 -10.13
CA VAL A 84 -12.43 15.55 -10.79
C VAL A 84 -12.49 16.03 -12.23
N ILE A 85 -13.49 15.59 -13.00
CA ILE A 85 -13.71 15.98 -14.40
C ILE A 85 -13.86 17.50 -14.52
N SER A 86 -14.71 18.12 -13.68
CA SER A 86 -14.90 19.57 -13.66
C SER A 86 -13.61 20.30 -13.33
N GLN A 87 -12.84 19.79 -12.34
CA GLN A 87 -11.56 20.42 -11.98
C GLN A 87 -10.59 20.41 -13.15
N ILE A 88 -10.45 19.27 -13.83
CA ILE A 88 -9.55 19.13 -14.97
C ILE A 88 -9.98 20.02 -16.14
N ARG A 89 -11.27 19.98 -16.50
CA ARG A 89 -11.83 20.69 -17.64
C ARG A 89 -11.83 22.20 -17.46
N ASP A 90 -12.26 22.68 -16.28
CA ASP A 90 -12.60 24.10 -16.09
C ASP A 90 -11.48 24.90 -15.41
N LYS A 91 -10.57 24.23 -14.69
CA LYS A 91 -9.56 24.90 -13.84
C LYS A 91 -8.13 24.39 -14.04
N GLY A 92 -7.98 23.21 -14.62
CA GLY A 92 -6.69 22.52 -14.71
C GLY A 92 -6.26 21.84 -13.40
N PHE A 93 -5.12 21.17 -13.43
CA PHE A 93 -4.54 20.44 -12.29
C PHE A 93 -3.01 20.46 -12.35
N CYS A 94 -2.34 19.84 -11.37
CA CYS A 94 -0.86 19.79 -11.28
C CYS A 94 -0.19 21.17 -11.21
N PHE A 95 -0.76 22.07 -10.42
CA PHE A 95 -0.16 23.39 -10.22
C PHE A 95 1.11 23.29 -9.37
N THR A 96 2.12 24.08 -9.73
CA THR A 96 3.38 24.15 -9.01
C THR A 96 3.25 24.77 -7.62
N LEU A 97 2.30 25.69 -7.45
CA LEU A 97 2.01 26.38 -6.18
C LEU A 97 0.78 25.82 -5.49
N THR A 98 0.62 26.20 -4.24
CA THR A 98 -0.45 25.71 -3.36
C THR A 98 -1.86 26.02 -3.87
N GLN A 99 -2.78 25.13 -3.57
CA GLN A 99 -4.21 25.25 -3.89
C GLN A 99 -5.06 25.20 -2.62
N ARG A 100 -6.25 25.79 -2.67
CA ARG A 100 -7.19 25.77 -1.54
C ARG A 100 -7.58 24.36 -1.08
N TYR A 101 -7.57 23.38 -1.97
CA TYR A 101 -7.97 22.00 -1.67
C TYR A 101 -7.01 21.31 -0.69
N GLN A 102 -5.73 21.66 -0.70
CA GLN A 102 -4.75 21.19 0.29
C GLN A 102 -5.17 21.62 1.70
N ASN A 103 -5.55 22.89 1.86
CA ASN A 103 -6.00 23.41 3.15
C ASN A 103 -7.31 22.74 3.62
N GLN A 104 -8.25 22.54 2.70
CA GLN A 104 -9.53 21.87 3.00
C GLN A 104 -9.29 20.42 3.43
N LEU A 105 -8.43 19.68 2.73
CA LEU A 105 -8.08 18.31 3.09
C LEU A 105 -7.33 18.25 4.43
N ALA A 106 -6.35 19.13 4.65
CA ALA A 106 -5.62 19.17 5.92
C ALA A 106 -6.56 19.46 7.10
N LYS A 107 -7.50 20.40 6.94
CA LYS A 107 -8.52 20.68 7.95
C LYS A 107 -9.39 19.44 8.22
N LYS A 108 -9.82 18.75 7.16
CA LYS A 108 -10.65 17.55 7.32
C LYS A 108 -9.90 16.41 8.01
N LEU A 109 -8.62 16.22 7.70
CA LEU A 109 -7.78 15.24 8.39
C LEU A 109 -7.58 15.60 9.87
N ASN A 110 -7.36 16.87 10.19
CA ASN A 110 -7.26 17.34 11.57
C ASN A 110 -8.56 17.09 12.37
N GLU A 111 -9.73 17.23 11.73
CA GLU A 111 -11.03 16.93 12.35
C GLU A 111 -11.26 15.43 12.60
N LEU A 112 -10.80 14.57 11.69
CA LEU A 112 -11.12 13.14 11.70
C LEU A 112 -10.06 12.27 12.38
N VAL A 113 -8.80 12.72 12.38
CA VAL A 113 -7.65 11.94 12.88
C VAL A 113 -7.06 12.66 14.08
N PRO A 114 -7.27 12.17 15.32
CA PRO A 114 -6.88 12.88 16.54
C PRO A 114 -5.39 13.25 16.65
N SER A 115 -4.52 12.49 15.98
CA SER A 115 -3.07 12.75 15.96
C SER A 115 -2.60 13.64 14.81
N SER A 116 -3.50 14.07 13.92
CA SER A 116 -3.15 14.85 12.74
C SER A 116 -3.24 16.35 13.00
N GLU A 117 -2.27 16.90 13.75
CA GLU A 117 -2.16 18.36 13.94
C GLU A 117 -1.74 19.07 12.64
N MET A 118 -0.82 18.47 11.90
CA MET A 118 -0.29 18.95 10.63
C MET A 118 -0.19 17.80 9.62
N SER A 119 -0.34 18.12 8.33
CA SER A 119 -0.34 17.12 7.26
C SER A 119 0.64 17.47 6.15
N ILE A 120 1.38 16.46 5.68
CA ILE A 120 2.21 16.52 4.47
C ILE A 120 1.58 15.61 3.42
N PHE A 121 1.34 16.15 2.23
CA PHE A 121 0.76 15.40 1.13
C PHE A 121 1.86 14.90 0.19
N LEU A 122 1.88 13.60 -0.04
CA LEU A 122 2.83 12.91 -0.89
C LEU A 122 2.07 12.05 -1.90
N LYS A 123 2.77 11.47 -2.86
CA LYS A 123 2.11 10.78 -3.96
C LYS A 123 1.76 9.33 -3.64
N THR A 124 2.64 8.61 -2.94
CA THR A 124 2.47 7.17 -2.66
C THR A 124 2.62 6.86 -1.17
N GLY A 125 2.12 5.68 -0.75
CA GLY A 125 2.35 5.18 0.60
C GLY A 125 3.84 4.98 0.91
N SER A 126 4.63 4.55 -0.07
CA SER A 126 6.09 4.41 0.09
C SER A 126 6.78 5.75 0.36
N ASP A 127 6.33 6.83 -0.32
CA ASP A 127 6.82 8.19 -0.05
C ASP A 127 6.44 8.63 1.37
N ALA A 128 5.20 8.36 1.78
CA ALA A 128 4.69 8.76 3.09
C ALA A 128 5.43 8.05 4.24
N THR A 129 5.63 6.75 4.13
CA THR A 129 6.39 5.99 5.15
C THR A 129 7.85 6.41 5.20
N THR A 130 8.48 6.66 4.06
CA THR A 130 9.86 7.16 4.00
C THR A 130 9.98 8.56 4.60
N ALA A 131 9.05 9.46 4.29
CA ALA A 131 9.02 10.80 4.87
C ALA A 131 8.83 10.75 6.39
N SER A 132 7.95 9.87 6.89
CA SER A 132 7.73 9.67 8.32
C SER A 132 9.01 9.24 9.05
N ILE A 133 9.74 8.29 8.49
CA ILE A 133 11.02 7.85 9.05
C ILE A 133 12.08 8.96 9.00
N ARG A 134 12.14 9.73 7.91
CA ARG A 134 13.08 10.87 7.82
C ARG A 134 12.78 11.95 8.85
N ILE A 135 11.49 12.26 9.06
CA ILE A 135 11.06 13.23 10.08
C ILE A 135 11.42 12.71 11.48
N ALA A 136 11.13 11.45 11.77
CA ALA A 136 11.45 10.83 13.07
C ALA A 136 12.95 10.85 13.34
N ARG A 137 13.78 10.50 12.37
CA ARG A 137 15.25 10.57 12.48
C ARG A 137 15.75 12.00 12.72
N ALA A 138 15.22 12.96 11.99
CA ALA A 138 15.58 14.37 12.14
C ALA A 138 15.17 14.92 13.52
N TYR A 139 13.98 14.59 13.99
CA TYR A 139 13.45 15.05 15.27
C TYR A 139 14.20 14.46 16.47
N THR A 140 14.49 13.16 16.42
CA THR A 140 15.13 12.44 17.53
C THR A 140 16.66 12.48 17.50
N SER A 141 17.26 12.83 16.36
CA SER A 141 18.69 12.66 16.08
C SER A 141 19.17 11.20 16.22
N ARG A 142 18.27 10.24 16.03
CA ARG A 142 18.50 8.80 16.11
C ARG A 142 18.34 8.16 14.72
N VAL A 143 18.89 6.95 14.53
CA VAL A 143 18.95 6.32 13.20
C VAL A 143 18.13 5.04 13.07
N LYS A 144 17.99 4.28 14.15
CA LYS A 144 17.37 2.95 14.10
C LYS A 144 15.86 3.01 14.01
N VAL A 145 15.28 2.02 13.32
CA VAL A 145 13.83 1.88 13.13
C VAL A 145 13.41 0.47 13.47
N MET A 146 12.40 0.32 14.30
CA MET A 146 11.73 -0.95 14.55
C MET A 146 10.51 -1.03 13.63
N ARG A 147 10.35 -2.10 12.86
CA ARG A 147 9.24 -2.25 11.93
C ARG A 147 8.49 -3.56 12.10
N CYS A 148 7.19 -3.52 11.79
CA CYS A 148 6.34 -4.71 11.67
C CYS A 148 5.35 -4.54 10.53
N GLY A 149 5.39 -5.44 9.54
CA GLY A 149 4.52 -5.43 8.38
C GLY A 149 5.10 -4.70 7.16
N TYR A 150 4.22 -4.47 6.16
CA TYR A 150 4.58 -3.86 4.89
C TYR A 150 4.58 -2.33 4.95
N HIS A 151 5.64 -1.69 4.46
CA HIS A 151 5.80 -0.23 4.49
C HIS A 151 6.19 0.38 3.13
N GLY A 152 5.97 -0.34 2.05
CA GLY A 152 6.32 0.11 0.71
C GLY A 152 7.52 -0.63 0.13
N TRP A 153 8.02 -0.12 -1.00
CA TRP A 153 9.08 -0.77 -1.78
C TRP A 153 10.40 0.03 -1.84
N HIS A 154 10.52 1.10 -1.05
CA HIS A 154 11.78 1.85 -0.97
C HIS A 154 12.87 1.05 -0.26
N ASP A 155 14.13 1.34 -0.57
CA ASP A 155 15.33 0.58 -0.17
C ASP A 155 15.41 0.25 1.32
N TRP A 156 14.94 1.16 2.17
CA TRP A 156 15.02 0.95 3.63
C TRP A 156 14.05 -0.13 4.15
N CYS A 157 12.99 -0.44 3.42
CA CYS A 157 11.91 -1.30 3.94
C CYS A 157 11.47 -2.43 3.01
N VAL A 158 11.88 -2.42 1.74
CA VAL A 158 11.48 -3.48 0.80
C VAL A 158 12.06 -4.84 1.21
N GLU A 159 11.32 -5.91 0.99
CA GLU A 159 11.76 -7.28 1.34
C GLU A 159 12.79 -7.83 0.37
N MET A 160 12.59 -7.59 -0.93
CA MET A 160 13.52 -8.00 -1.97
C MET A 160 14.76 -7.12 -1.94
N LYS A 161 15.86 -7.61 -1.36
CA LYS A 161 17.09 -6.83 -1.15
C LYS A 161 18.06 -6.83 -2.35
N GLY A 162 17.74 -7.55 -3.43
CA GLY A 162 18.58 -7.60 -4.62
C GLY A 162 18.87 -6.20 -5.20
N GLY A 163 20.15 -5.86 -5.33
CA GLY A 163 20.59 -4.55 -5.84
C GLY A 163 20.60 -3.40 -4.83
N ILE A 164 20.23 -3.65 -3.56
CA ILE A 164 20.20 -2.64 -2.51
C ILE A 164 21.44 -2.80 -1.61
N PRO A 165 22.30 -1.77 -1.47
CA PRO A 165 23.41 -1.80 -0.53
C PRO A 165 22.92 -1.93 0.92
N GLU A 166 23.61 -2.76 1.72
CA GLU A 166 23.21 -3.08 3.11
C GLU A 166 23.02 -1.84 3.99
N LYS A 167 23.82 -0.82 3.80
CA LYS A 167 23.74 0.46 4.53
C LYS A 167 22.37 1.15 4.47
N PHE A 168 21.51 0.80 3.52
CA PHE A 168 20.16 1.39 3.44
C PHE A 168 19.18 0.76 4.41
N TYR A 169 19.44 -0.48 4.86
CA TYR A 169 18.54 -1.21 5.74
C TYR A 169 19.21 -1.81 7.00
N GLU A 170 20.53 -1.63 7.21
CA GLU A 170 21.27 -2.14 8.38
C GLU A 170 20.74 -1.62 9.73
N ASP A 171 20.13 -0.42 9.74
CA ASP A 171 19.53 0.19 10.92
C ASP A 171 18.01 -0.08 11.04
N VAL A 172 17.49 -1.03 10.29
CA VAL A 172 16.06 -1.39 10.32
C VAL A 172 15.91 -2.82 10.88
N TYR A 173 15.20 -2.91 11.99
CA TYR A 173 14.99 -4.15 12.74
C TYR A 173 13.53 -4.56 12.67
N GLU A 174 13.28 -5.84 12.42
CA GLU A 174 11.94 -6.39 12.32
C GLU A 174 11.52 -7.07 13.62
N PHE A 175 10.27 -6.85 14.02
CA PHE A 175 9.60 -7.66 15.03
C PHE A 175 8.32 -8.27 14.46
N ARG A 176 7.94 -9.43 14.99
CA ARG A 176 6.74 -10.15 14.53
C ARG A 176 5.48 -9.52 15.13
N TYR A 177 4.43 -9.50 14.34
CA TYR A 177 3.11 -9.07 14.80
C TYR A 177 2.68 -9.94 16.00
N ASN A 178 2.00 -9.36 16.97
CA ASN A 178 1.63 -9.99 18.24
C ASN A 178 2.81 -10.46 19.13
N ASN A 179 4.06 -10.10 18.83
CA ASN A 179 5.22 -10.46 19.64
C ASN A 179 5.82 -9.25 20.36
N LEU A 180 5.12 -8.78 21.40
CA LEU A 180 5.56 -7.63 22.21
C LEU A 180 6.92 -7.89 22.91
N ASN A 181 7.21 -9.13 23.28
CA ASN A 181 8.48 -9.47 23.93
C ASN A 181 9.67 -9.24 22.98
N GLN A 182 9.54 -9.62 21.72
CA GLN A 182 10.60 -9.34 20.72
C GLN A 182 10.83 -7.83 20.56
N LEU A 183 9.77 -7.02 20.54
CA LEU A 183 9.93 -5.58 20.49
C LEU A 183 10.62 -5.04 21.75
N LYS A 184 10.23 -5.50 22.94
CA LYS A 184 10.89 -5.14 24.22
C LYS A 184 12.37 -5.49 24.20
N ASP A 185 12.74 -6.66 23.70
CA ASP A 185 14.14 -7.08 23.58
C ASP A 185 14.95 -6.18 22.63
N LEU A 186 14.35 -5.80 21.51
CA LEU A 186 14.96 -4.84 20.56
C LEU A 186 15.13 -3.46 21.20
N MET A 187 14.11 -2.98 21.92
CA MET A 187 14.17 -1.68 22.58
C MET A 187 15.14 -1.68 23.79
N ALA A 188 15.27 -2.79 24.50
CA ALA A 188 16.30 -2.93 25.54
C ALA A 188 17.73 -2.84 24.98
N ARG A 189 17.95 -3.27 23.73
CA ARG A 189 19.26 -3.21 23.08
C ARG A 189 19.52 -1.88 22.36
N TYR A 190 18.51 -1.29 21.75
CA TYR A 190 18.65 -0.20 20.80
C TYR A 190 17.76 1.02 21.07
N GLY A 191 17.01 1.05 22.17
CA GLY A 191 16.02 2.08 22.45
C GLY A 191 16.58 3.50 22.35
N ASP A 192 17.77 3.73 22.92
CA ASP A 192 18.46 5.03 22.87
C ASP A 192 18.88 5.48 21.46
N GLN A 193 18.91 4.54 20.50
CA GLN A 193 19.25 4.77 19.11
C GLN A 193 18.02 4.72 18.20
N THR A 194 16.85 4.36 18.72
CA THR A 194 15.62 4.16 17.96
C THR A 194 14.92 5.49 17.70
N ALA A 195 14.78 5.81 16.42
CA ALA A 195 14.08 6.99 15.95
C ALA A 195 12.55 6.77 15.88
N ALA A 196 12.12 5.57 15.52
CA ALA A 196 10.72 5.25 15.32
C ALA A 196 10.41 3.77 15.47
N ILE A 197 9.19 3.48 15.87
CA ILE A 197 8.52 2.20 15.67
C ILE A 197 7.46 2.45 14.60
N ILE A 198 7.47 1.65 13.52
CA ILE A 198 6.46 1.71 12.45
C ILE A 198 5.83 0.34 12.25
N MET A 199 4.50 0.29 12.24
CA MET A 199 3.78 -0.96 12.06
C MET A 199 2.44 -0.76 11.36
N THR A 200 1.97 -1.82 10.71
CA THR A 200 0.59 -1.92 10.27
C THR A 200 -0.26 -2.33 11.48
N PRO A 201 -1.21 -1.49 11.94
CA PRO A 201 -1.93 -1.74 13.21
C PRO A 201 -2.86 -2.96 13.16
N PHE A 202 -3.37 -3.32 11.97
CA PHE A 202 -4.04 -4.60 11.75
C PHE A 202 -3.09 -5.46 10.91
N GLY A 203 -2.72 -6.62 11.41
CA GLY A 203 -1.62 -7.42 10.88
C GLY A 203 -1.73 -7.68 9.40
N HIS A 204 -0.88 -7.01 8.62
CA HIS A 204 -0.64 -7.28 7.21
C HIS A 204 0.80 -7.79 7.07
N PRO A 205 1.05 -9.05 7.44
CA PRO A 205 2.36 -9.64 7.22
C PRO A 205 2.51 -9.88 5.72
N ASN A 206 3.65 -9.50 5.18
CA ASN A 206 4.01 -9.91 3.84
C ASN A 206 4.02 -11.44 3.81
N HIS A 207 3.22 -12.04 2.92
CA HIS A 207 3.15 -13.49 2.70
C HIS A 207 2.69 -14.36 3.89
N GLN A 208 2.14 -13.79 4.96
CA GLN A 208 1.57 -14.52 6.09
C GLN A 208 0.05 -14.30 6.19
N LYS A 209 -0.61 -15.12 7.01
CA LYS A 209 -2.03 -14.96 7.28
C LYS A 209 -2.29 -13.65 8.02
N MET A 210 -3.34 -12.93 7.62
CA MET A 210 -3.83 -11.78 8.37
C MET A 210 -4.16 -12.18 9.80
N GLU A 211 -3.69 -11.39 10.77
CA GLU A 211 -3.94 -11.62 12.19
C GLU A 211 -4.56 -10.38 12.84
N GLU A 212 -5.51 -10.62 13.72
CA GLU A 212 -6.01 -9.57 14.62
C GLU A 212 -5.02 -9.27 15.74
N PRO A 213 -4.98 -8.03 16.25
CA PRO A 213 -4.16 -7.73 17.40
C PRO A 213 -4.66 -8.51 18.62
N GLN A 214 -3.75 -9.21 19.30
CA GLN A 214 -4.07 -9.83 20.58
C GLN A 214 -4.34 -8.75 21.64
N PRO A 215 -5.19 -9.03 22.64
CA PRO A 215 -5.45 -8.09 23.72
C PRO A 215 -4.16 -7.59 24.37
N GLY A 216 -4.02 -6.28 24.52
CA GLY A 216 -2.84 -5.63 25.09
C GLY A 216 -1.63 -5.46 24.16
N PHE A 217 -1.69 -5.96 22.91
CA PHE A 217 -0.55 -5.82 22.00
C PHE A 217 -0.34 -4.38 21.51
N LEU A 218 -1.40 -3.73 21.04
CA LEU A 218 -1.31 -2.35 20.52
C LEU A 218 -1.02 -1.36 21.65
N GLU A 219 -1.65 -1.55 22.81
CA GLU A 219 -1.39 -0.78 24.03
C GLU A 219 0.07 -0.93 24.46
N GLY A 220 0.58 -2.18 24.51
CA GLY A 220 1.96 -2.43 24.87
C GLY A 220 2.99 -1.85 23.89
N VAL A 221 2.68 -1.82 22.59
CA VAL A 221 3.52 -1.11 21.61
C VAL A 221 3.51 0.41 21.85
N ARG A 222 2.37 0.96 22.28
CA ARG A 222 2.24 2.40 22.57
C ARG A 222 2.99 2.82 23.84
N GLU A 223 3.08 1.93 24.82
CA GLU A 223 3.76 2.18 26.11
C GLU A 223 5.31 2.11 25.99
N ILE A 224 5.81 1.40 25.00
CA ILE A 224 7.25 1.30 24.70
C ILE A 224 7.77 2.56 24.01
#